data_846f46366b79e76ed42a882d268c6cc3
#
_entry.id   846f46366b79e76ed42a882d268c6cc3
#
_cell.length_a   1.000
_cell.length_b   1.000
_cell.length_c   1.000
_cell.angle_alpha   90.00
_cell.angle_beta   90.00
_cell.angle_gamma   90.00
#
_symmetry.space_group_name_H-M   'P 1'
#
loop_
_entity.id
_entity.type
_entity.pdbx_description
1 polymer ?
#
loop_
_entity_poly.entity_id
_entity_poly.type
_entity_poly.pdbx_seq_one_letter_code
_entity_poly.pdbx_strand_id
1 'polypeptide(L)'
;MASKNTTNTTASKNGRQRIERSNSDSARWIAGLLLLFVGVFAASSVLFSFFSWAADQSGLQLSPEERLTLGVEPENLCGWAGAKLGRLLVDNSFGVFGILIPTMIILVGVRIIRQRPLLFNHSILSLFLIMILGSLTLGFAFGDKWSLCSSTGWGGAFGIETGALLHTHIGVFGTLILLVGCWILTGVFINRNFINKVNRAGNVMVDKSGRIVEIVKHKVVPGHLHAEDCLLYTSPS
;
A
#
# COMPACT_ATOMS: atom_id res chain seq x y z
N MET A 1 -68.28 17.48 -4.48
CA MET A 1 -67.20 18.15 -5.24
C MET A 1 -65.90 18.19 -4.43
N ALA A 2 -65.28 17.06 -4.12
CA ALA A 2 -64.04 17.02 -3.29
C ALA A 2 -62.98 16.03 -3.79
N SER A 3 -62.99 15.63 -5.07
CA SER A 3 -61.98 14.62 -5.57
C SER A 3 -60.96 15.10 -6.58
N LYS A 4 -60.89 16.41 -6.89
CA LYS A 4 -59.99 16.91 -7.95
C LYS A 4 -58.67 17.54 -7.45
N ASN A 5 -58.51 17.80 -6.14
CA ASN A 5 -57.31 18.48 -5.60
C ASN A 5 -56.18 17.56 -5.14
N THR A 6 -56.47 16.28 -4.91
CA THR A 6 -55.44 15.34 -4.40
C THR A 6 -54.55 14.80 -5.51
N THR A 7 -55.03 14.68 -6.73
CA THR A 7 -54.25 14.19 -7.89
C THR A 7 -53.24 15.19 -8.41
N ASN A 8 -53.51 16.49 -8.32
CA ASN A 8 -52.55 17.54 -8.78
C ASN A 8 -51.35 17.73 -7.83
N THR A 9 -51.55 17.49 -6.53
CA THR A 9 -50.46 17.65 -5.53
C THR A 9 -49.48 16.47 -5.57
N THR A 10 -49.97 15.27 -5.87
CA THR A 10 -49.09 14.08 -6.03
C THR A 10 -48.32 14.12 -7.33
N ALA A 11 -48.89 14.58 -8.44
CA ALA A 11 -48.20 14.75 -9.71
C ALA A 11 -47.06 15.81 -9.63
N SER A 12 -47.31 16.95 -8.93
CA SER A 12 -46.34 18.00 -8.70
C SER A 12 -45.16 17.54 -7.79
N LYS A 13 -45.45 16.78 -6.73
CA LYS A 13 -44.40 16.19 -5.85
C LYS A 13 -43.56 15.18 -6.61
N ASN A 14 -44.16 14.31 -7.41
CA ASN A 14 -43.44 13.33 -8.21
C ASN A 14 -42.57 13.98 -9.30
N GLY A 15 -43.03 15.07 -9.91
CA GLY A 15 -42.25 15.86 -10.87
C GLY A 15 -41.01 16.51 -10.22
N ARG A 16 -41.19 17.15 -9.07
CA ARG A 16 -40.05 17.73 -8.31
C ARG A 16 -39.03 16.68 -7.87
N GLN A 17 -39.47 15.55 -7.31
CA GLN A 17 -38.58 14.47 -6.91
C GLN A 17 -37.81 13.87 -8.10
N ARG A 18 -38.41 13.80 -9.28
CA ARG A 18 -37.76 13.31 -10.49
C ARG A 18 -36.68 14.29 -11.00
N ILE A 19 -36.95 15.61 -10.93
CA ILE A 19 -35.96 16.64 -11.31
C ILE A 19 -34.81 16.68 -10.32
N GLU A 20 -35.07 16.63 -9.02
CA GLU A 20 -34.04 16.61 -7.98
C GLU A 20 -33.15 15.35 -8.10
N ARG A 21 -33.72 14.20 -8.39
CA ARG A 21 -32.98 12.95 -8.62
C ARG A 21 -32.11 13.03 -9.87
N SER A 22 -32.63 13.57 -10.96
CA SER A 22 -31.88 13.76 -12.21
C SER A 22 -30.71 14.71 -12.02
N ASN A 23 -30.89 15.82 -11.30
CA ASN A 23 -29.82 16.77 -11.02
C ASN A 23 -28.74 16.18 -10.09
N SER A 24 -29.13 15.39 -9.09
CA SER A 24 -28.17 14.73 -8.20
C SER A 24 -27.34 13.66 -8.93
N ASP A 25 -27.94 12.93 -9.86
CA ASP A 25 -27.23 11.91 -10.65
C ASP A 25 -26.25 12.54 -11.64
N SER A 26 -26.63 13.66 -12.28
CA SER A 26 -25.76 14.44 -13.15
C SER A 26 -24.59 15.04 -12.38
N ALA A 27 -24.84 15.63 -11.21
CA ALA A 27 -23.80 16.19 -10.36
C ALA A 27 -22.78 15.11 -9.90
N ARG A 28 -23.26 13.94 -9.52
CA ARG A 28 -22.38 12.80 -9.17
C ARG A 28 -21.53 12.36 -10.34
N TRP A 29 -22.11 12.25 -11.52
CA TRP A 29 -21.40 11.86 -12.73
C TRP A 29 -20.28 12.87 -13.08
N ILE A 30 -20.60 14.17 -13.02
CA ILE A 30 -19.62 15.25 -13.24
C ILE A 30 -18.51 15.20 -12.19
N ALA A 31 -18.85 15.03 -10.90
CA ALA A 31 -17.88 14.92 -9.82
C ALA A 31 -16.97 13.70 -10.01
N GLY A 32 -17.52 12.54 -10.39
CA GLY A 32 -16.75 11.33 -10.68
C GLY A 32 -15.79 11.53 -11.86
N LEU A 33 -16.23 12.21 -12.91
CA LEU A 33 -15.42 12.51 -14.09
C LEU A 33 -14.28 13.49 -13.74
N LEU A 34 -14.54 14.54 -12.97
CA LEU A 34 -13.51 15.46 -12.49
C LEU A 34 -12.47 14.73 -11.63
N LEU A 35 -12.91 13.86 -10.72
CA LEU A 35 -12.00 13.08 -9.90
C LEU A 35 -11.13 12.13 -10.75
N LEU A 36 -11.70 11.55 -11.79
CA LEU A 36 -10.96 10.70 -12.71
C LEU A 36 -9.88 11.47 -13.45
N PHE A 37 -10.18 12.68 -13.96
CA PHE A 37 -9.18 13.52 -14.61
C PHE A 37 -8.07 13.93 -13.64
N VAL A 38 -8.42 14.37 -12.42
CA VAL A 38 -7.43 14.71 -11.39
C VAL A 38 -6.56 13.51 -11.04
N GLY A 39 -7.16 12.32 -10.89
CA GLY A 39 -6.43 11.10 -10.60
C GLY A 39 -5.48 10.68 -11.73
N VAL A 40 -5.91 10.78 -12.99
CA VAL A 40 -5.07 10.48 -14.15
C VAL A 40 -3.92 11.49 -14.25
N PHE A 41 -4.19 12.78 -14.08
CA PHE A 41 -3.15 13.82 -14.06
C PHE A 41 -2.12 13.56 -12.95
N ALA A 42 -2.59 13.26 -11.74
CA ALA A 42 -1.71 12.93 -10.61
C ALA A 42 -0.89 11.64 -10.85
N ALA A 43 -1.50 10.61 -11.44
CA ALA A 43 -0.79 9.38 -11.78
C ALA A 43 0.31 9.63 -12.81
N SER A 44 0.00 10.41 -13.87
CA SER A 44 0.99 10.82 -14.88
C SER A 44 2.11 11.63 -14.25
N SER A 45 1.78 12.59 -13.38
CA SER A 45 2.77 13.43 -12.68
C SER A 45 3.75 12.59 -11.86
N VAL A 46 3.25 11.60 -11.12
CA VAL A 46 4.10 10.67 -10.33
C VAL A 46 4.94 9.79 -11.24
N LEU A 47 4.37 9.25 -12.31
CA LEU A 47 5.11 8.40 -13.26
C LEU A 47 6.27 9.15 -13.89
N PHE A 48 6.03 10.36 -14.39
CA PHE A 48 7.09 11.18 -14.99
C PHE A 48 8.11 11.65 -13.93
N SER A 49 7.67 11.93 -12.71
CA SER A 49 8.57 12.31 -11.61
C SER A 49 9.62 11.23 -11.32
N PHE A 50 9.33 9.95 -11.48
CA PHE A 50 10.34 8.90 -11.30
C PHE A 50 11.52 9.01 -12.27
N PHE A 51 11.32 9.62 -13.42
CA PHE A 51 12.37 9.80 -14.43
C PHE A 51 13.00 11.19 -14.41
N SER A 52 12.22 12.24 -14.09
CA SER A 52 12.64 13.64 -14.15
C SER A 52 13.03 14.25 -12.80
N TRP A 53 12.91 13.51 -11.68
CA TRP A 53 13.09 14.06 -10.32
C TRP A 53 14.42 14.77 -10.12
N ALA A 54 15.52 14.21 -10.66
CA ALA A 54 16.86 14.76 -10.47
C ALA A 54 17.06 16.11 -11.19
N ALA A 55 16.51 16.25 -12.38
CA ALA A 55 16.58 17.47 -13.17
C ALA A 55 15.63 18.54 -12.63
N ASP A 56 14.41 18.15 -12.25
CA ASP A 56 13.40 19.07 -11.75
C ASP A 56 13.70 19.57 -10.32
N GLN A 57 14.55 18.87 -9.55
CA GLN A 57 14.85 19.20 -8.17
C GLN A 57 15.45 20.60 -8.00
N SER A 58 16.41 20.98 -8.82
CA SER A 58 17.03 22.29 -8.80
C SER A 58 16.04 23.39 -9.17
N GLY A 59 15.24 23.15 -10.22
CA GLY A 59 14.21 24.08 -10.67
C GLY A 59 13.09 24.30 -9.65
N LEU A 60 12.72 23.28 -8.88
CA LEU A 60 11.68 23.40 -7.85
C LEU A 60 12.08 24.26 -6.64
N GLN A 61 13.37 24.50 -6.43
CA GLN A 61 13.88 25.37 -5.38
C GLN A 61 13.84 26.85 -5.77
N LEU A 62 13.79 27.15 -7.07
CA LEU A 62 13.71 28.51 -7.59
C LEU A 62 12.30 29.08 -7.51
N SER A 63 12.17 30.39 -7.34
CA SER A 63 10.89 31.07 -7.46
C SER A 63 10.37 31.05 -8.91
N PRO A 64 9.05 31.23 -9.15
CA PRO A 64 8.51 31.29 -10.51
C PRO A 64 9.15 32.35 -11.39
N GLU A 65 9.50 33.50 -10.80
CA GLU A 65 10.15 34.61 -11.50
C GLU A 65 11.60 34.27 -11.89
N GLU A 66 12.35 33.63 -10.99
CA GLU A 66 13.72 33.20 -11.27
C GLU A 66 13.77 32.14 -12.37
N ARG A 67 12.80 31.21 -12.40
CA ARG A 67 12.71 30.20 -13.47
C ARG A 67 12.53 30.83 -14.83
N LEU A 68 11.67 31.85 -14.91
CA LEU A 68 11.43 32.61 -16.15
C LEU A 68 12.67 33.38 -16.61
N THR A 69 13.39 34.02 -15.67
CA THR A 69 14.59 34.79 -15.99
C THR A 69 15.77 33.92 -16.40
N LEU A 70 15.87 32.71 -15.81
CA LEU A 70 16.93 31.74 -16.10
C LEU A 70 16.59 30.78 -17.25
N GLY A 71 15.35 30.84 -17.80
CA GLY A 71 14.90 29.98 -18.88
C GLY A 71 14.89 28.48 -18.49
N VAL A 72 14.66 28.17 -17.20
CA VAL A 72 14.61 26.77 -16.72
C VAL A 72 13.25 26.17 -17.02
N GLU A 73 13.23 25.11 -17.82
CA GLU A 73 12.03 24.36 -18.18
C GLU A 73 11.94 23.05 -17.37
N PRO A 74 10.71 22.58 -17.03
CA PRO A 74 10.54 21.32 -16.35
C PRO A 74 10.73 20.15 -17.30
N GLU A 75 11.42 19.10 -16.89
CA GLU A 75 11.50 17.84 -17.65
C GLU A 75 10.27 16.96 -17.45
N ASN A 76 9.51 17.20 -16.38
CA ASN A 76 8.24 16.51 -16.16
C ASN A 76 7.21 16.94 -17.22
N LEU A 77 6.68 15.99 -18.00
CA LEU A 77 5.70 16.25 -19.06
C LEU A 77 4.39 16.91 -18.56
N CYS A 78 4.11 16.83 -17.27
CA CYS A 78 2.99 17.53 -16.63
C CYS A 78 3.37 18.95 -16.16
N GLY A 79 4.55 19.46 -16.54
CA GLY A 79 5.05 20.79 -16.19
C GLY A 79 5.42 20.92 -14.71
N TRP A 80 5.64 22.16 -14.25
CA TRP A 80 6.00 22.46 -12.86
C TRP A 80 4.96 22.01 -11.85
N ALA A 81 3.67 22.02 -12.20
CA ALA A 81 2.60 21.51 -11.36
C ALA A 81 2.74 19.99 -11.16
N GLY A 82 3.06 19.27 -12.23
CA GLY A 82 3.34 17.84 -12.18
C GLY A 82 4.58 17.50 -11.37
N ALA A 83 5.69 18.21 -11.60
CA ALA A 83 6.93 18.03 -10.85
C ALA A 83 6.73 18.28 -9.34
N LYS A 84 6.00 19.34 -8.97
CA LYS A 84 5.66 19.65 -7.57
C LYS A 84 4.76 18.57 -6.93
N LEU A 85 3.75 18.11 -7.69
CA LEU A 85 2.85 17.06 -7.22
C LEU A 85 3.58 15.72 -7.06
N GLY A 86 4.43 15.37 -8.03
CA GLY A 86 5.28 14.18 -7.96
C GLY A 86 6.18 14.22 -6.74
N ARG A 87 6.89 15.33 -6.50
CA ARG A 87 7.71 15.53 -5.31
C ARG A 87 6.91 15.39 -4.01
N LEU A 88 5.69 15.94 -3.97
CA LEU A 88 4.84 15.84 -2.79
C LEU A 88 4.45 14.39 -2.49
N LEU A 89 4.06 13.62 -3.51
CA LEU A 89 3.55 12.26 -3.35
C LEU A 89 4.66 11.21 -3.23
N VAL A 90 5.83 11.45 -3.82
CA VAL A 90 6.97 10.54 -3.79
C VAL A 90 7.92 10.93 -2.67
N ASP A 91 8.59 12.09 -2.76
CA ASP A 91 9.64 12.48 -1.81
C ASP A 91 9.10 12.76 -0.42
N ASN A 92 8.05 13.60 -0.32
CA ASN A 92 7.52 14.08 0.95
C ASN A 92 6.48 13.14 1.58
N SER A 93 6.10 12.06 0.88
CA SER A 93 5.08 11.13 1.38
C SER A 93 5.57 9.68 1.38
N PHE A 94 5.05 8.85 0.50
CA PHE A 94 5.18 7.39 0.59
C PHE A 94 6.20 6.77 -0.38
N GLY A 95 7.09 7.57 -0.97
CA GLY A 95 8.08 7.08 -1.91
C GLY A 95 7.45 6.46 -3.16
N VAL A 96 7.98 5.33 -3.60
CA VAL A 96 7.46 4.59 -4.77
C VAL A 96 5.98 4.22 -4.63
N PHE A 97 5.52 3.96 -3.40
CA PHE A 97 4.12 3.66 -3.11
C PHE A 97 3.19 4.88 -3.20
N GLY A 98 3.72 6.09 -3.35
CA GLY A 98 2.94 7.32 -3.59
C GLY A 98 2.04 7.23 -4.82
N ILE A 99 2.37 6.38 -5.82
CA ILE A 99 1.53 6.12 -7.00
C ILE A 99 0.16 5.50 -6.64
N LEU A 100 0.03 4.89 -5.47
CA LEU A 100 -1.24 4.31 -5.03
C LEU A 100 -2.27 5.38 -4.66
N ILE A 101 -1.84 6.59 -4.28
CA ILE A 101 -2.76 7.70 -3.97
C ILE A 101 -3.58 8.11 -5.21
N PRO A 102 -2.97 8.49 -6.35
CA PRO A 102 -3.73 8.75 -7.55
C PRO A 102 -4.53 7.54 -8.05
N THR A 103 -4.01 6.31 -7.87
CA THR A 103 -4.76 5.10 -8.20
C THR A 103 -6.04 4.98 -7.36
N MET A 104 -5.99 5.28 -6.07
CA MET A 104 -7.19 5.32 -5.22
C MET A 104 -8.18 6.40 -5.66
N ILE A 105 -7.69 7.59 -6.05
CA ILE A 105 -8.53 8.68 -6.57
C ILE A 105 -9.25 8.23 -7.85
N ILE A 106 -8.56 7.59 -8.79
CA ILE A 106 -9.14 7.04 -10.01
C ILE A 106 -10.22 6.00 -9.69
N LEU A 107 -9.94 5.08 -8.78
CA LEU A 107 -10.91 4.05 -8.37
C LEU A 107 -12.17 4.66 -7.75
N VAL A 108 -12.02 5.68 -6.92
CA VAL A 108 -13.15 6.42 -6.34
C VAL A 108 -13.94 7.13 -7.44
N GLY A 109 -13.27 7.82 -8.38
CA GLY A 109 -13.91 8.48 -9.52
C GLY A 109 -14.74 7.52 -10.37
N VAL A 110 -14.16 6.38 -10.77
CA VAL A 110 -14.84 5.33 -11.53
C VAL A 110 -16.05 4.78 -10.77
N ARG A 111 -15.95 4.62 -9.45
CA ARG A 111 -17.05 4.14 -8.63
C ARG A 111 -18.20 5.11 -8.53
N ILE A 112 -17.90 6.41 -8.38
CA ILE A 112 -18.91 7.46 -8.36
C ILE A 112 -19.67 7.45 -9.70
N ILE A 113 -18.96 7.35 -10.82
CA ILE A 113 -19.58 7.27 -12.16
C ILE A 113 -20.48 6.03 -12.29
N ARG A 114 -20.00 4.87 -11.78
CA ARG A 114 -20.76 3.61 -11.84
C ARG A 114 -21.85 3.50 -10.77
N GLN A 115 -22.07 4.53 -9.97
CA GLN A 115 -23.07 4.57 -8.89
C GLN A 115 -23.00 3.37 -7.93
N ARG A 116 -21.81 2.82 -7.72
CA ARG A 116 -21.59 1.75 -6.76
C ARG A 116 -21.40 2.31 -5.35
N PRO A 117 -21.84 1.62 -4.29
CA PRO A 117 -21.68 2.10 -2.93
C PRO A 117 -20.19 2.29 -2.59
N LEU A 118 -19.85 3.49 -2.10
CA LEU A 118 -18.46 3.86 -1.71
C LEU A 118 -18.05 3.23 -0.36
N LEU A 119 -19.04 2.99 0.50
CA LEU A 119 -18.84 2.43 1.83
C LEU A 119 -18.49 0.95 1.75
N PHE A 120 -17.37 0.57 2.36
CA PHE A 120 -16.85 -0.80 2.45
C PHE A 120 -16.26 -1.37 1.15
N ASN A 121 -15.30 -0.66 0.58
CA ASN A 121 -14.49 -1.31 -0.43
C ASN A 121 -13.17 -1.81 0.17
N HIS A 122 -13.12 -3.11 0.41
CA HIS A 122 -11.88 -3.79 0.78
C HIS A 122 -10.69 -3.42 -0.12
N SER A 123 -10.95 -3.10 -1.40
CA SER A 123 -9.89 -2.71 -2.34
C SER A 123 -9.20 -1.39 -1.98
N ILE A 124 -9.96 -0.34 -1.62
CA ILE A 124 -9.38 0.97 -1.27
C ILE A 124 -8.61 0.86 0.05
N LEU A 125 -9.20 0.21 1.05
CA LEU A 125 -8.54 0.00 2.34
C LEU A 125 -7.30 -0.89 2.19
N SER A 126 -7.36 -1.93 1.36
CA SER A 126 -6.21 -2.79 1.05
C SER A 126 -5.07 -2.03 0.39
N LEU A 127 -5.38 -1.17 -0.59
CA LEU A 127 -4.37 -0.31 -1.25
C LEU A 127 -3.74 0.66 -0.25
N PHE A 128 -4.54 1.23 0.64
CA PHE A 128 -4.05 2.13 1.69
C PHE A 128 -3.12 1.41 2.68
N LEU A 129 -3.47 0.20 3.12
CA LEU A 129 -2.61 -0.61 3.99
C LEU A 129 -1.32 -1.01 3.28
N ILE A 130 -1.39 -1.44 2.01
CA ILE A 130 -0.21 -1.77 1.21
C ILE A 130 0.69 -0.55 1.04
N MET A 131 0.13 0.64 0.82
CA MET A 131 0.87 1.88 0.67
C MET A 131 1.68 2.20 1.93
N ILE A 132 1.03 2.20 3.10
CA ILE A 132 1.68 2.50 4.38
C ILE A 132 2.76 1.45 4.70
N LEU A 133 2.40 0.16 4.65
CA LEU A 133 3.34 -0.91 4.97
C LEU A 133 4.46 -1.04 3.96
N GLY A 134 4.16 -0.84 2.67
CA GLY A 134 5.17 -0.86 1.62
C GLY A 134 6.19 0.27 1.79
N SER A 135 5.72 1.51 1.98
CA SER A 135 6.57 2.67 2.26
C SER A 135 7.45 2.44 3.49
N LEU A 136 6.87 1.97 4.60
CA LEU A 136 7.59 1.68 5.84
C LEU A 136 8.63 0.57 5.65
N THR A 137 8.28 -0.50 4.92
CA THR A 137 9.19 -1.62 4.64
C THR A 137 10.39 -1.17 3.80
N LEU A 138 10.15 -0.37 2.75
CA LEU A 138 11.23 0.18 1.92
C LEU A 138 12.08 1.19 2.69
N GLY A 139 11.47 2.07 3.49
CA GLY A 139 12.19 3.01 4.34
C GLY A 139 13.08 2.29 5.36
N PHE A 140 12.57 1.24 5.99
CA PHE A 140 13.33 0.42 6.94
C PHE A 140 14.46 -0.38 6.26
N ALA A 141 14.21 -0.97 5.07
CA ALA A 141 15.17 -1.83 4.39
C ALA A 141 16.29 -1.07 3.72
N PHE A 142 15.99 0.04 3.06
CA PHE A 142 16.94 0.79 2.23
C PHE A 142 17.36 2.12 2.84
N GLY A 143 16.54 2.71 3.73
CA GLY A 143 16.79 4.02 4.31
C GLY A 143 16.93 5.09 3.23
N ASP A 144 17.89 6.00 3.42
CA ASP A 144 18.25 7.08 2.51
C ASP A 144 19.30 6.70 1.45
N LYS A 145 19.83 5.48 1.52
CA LYS A 145 21.03 5.07 0.75
C LYS A 145 20.77 4.87 -0.74
N TRP A 146 19.53 4.69 -1.16
CA TRP A 146 19.17 4.42 -2.56
C TRP A 146 18.20 5.47 -3.10
N SER A 147 18.75 6.50 -3.71
CA SER A 147 18.03 7.64 -4.30
C SER A 147 17.76 7.47 -5.82
N LEU A 148 17.37 6.26 -6.28
CA LEU A 148 17.21 6.00 -7.70
C LEU A 148 15.98 6.69 -8.33
N CYS A 149 14.89 6.84 -7.56
CA CYS A 149 13.62 7.39 -8.05
C CYS A 149 13.14 8.61 -7.27
N SER A 150 13.85 9.02 -6.22
CA SER A 150 13.47 10.15 -5.37
C SER A 150 14.66 10.66 -4.57
N SER A 151 14.61 11.93 -4.15
CA SER A 151 15.66 12.53 -3.31
C SER A 151 15.72 11.96 -1.90
N THR A 152 14.59 11.46 -1.40
CA THR A 152 14.44 10.90 -0.05
C THR A 152 14.57 9.38 -0.01
N GLY A 153 14.79 8.72 -1.15
CA GLY A 153 14.85 7.25 -1.21
C GLY A 153 13.50 6.58 -1.48
N TRP A 154 13.48 5.27 -1.55
CA TRP A 154 12.35 4.47 -2.03
C TRP A 154 11.13 4.48 -1.11
N GLY A 155 11.35 4.64 0.20
CA GLY A 155 10.28 4.70 1.19
C GLY A 155 9.60 6.07 1.29
N GLY A 156 10.23 7.14 0.72
CA GLY A 156 9.79 8.52 0.94
C GLY A 156 10.01 8.98 2.38
N ALA A 157 9.68 10.23 2.67
CA ALA A 157 9.85 10.80 4.01
C ALA A 157 9.11 9.98 5.07
N PHE A 158 7.86 9.58 4.82
CA PHE A 158 7.08 8.78 5.75
C PHE A 158 7.76 7.45 6.13
N GLY A 159 8.23 6.70 5.13
CA GLY A 159 8.86 5.40 5.37
C GLY A 159 10.17 5.51 6.14
N ILE A 160 10.99 6.53 5.81
CA ILE A 160 12.28 6.75 6.47
C ILE A 160 12.10 7.25 7.90
N GLU A 161 11.29 8.29 8.11
CA GLU A 161 11.07 8.88 9.44
C GLU A 161 10.41 7.87 10.39
N THR A 162 9.35 7.20 9.93
CA THR A 162 8.67 6.18 10.74
C THR A 162 9.56 4.98 10.98
N GLY A 163 10.33 4.55 9.97
CA GLY A 163 11.30 3.46 10.10
C GLY A 163 12.40 3.78 11.12
N ALA A 164 12.95 5.00 11.09
CA ALA A 164 13.94 5.47 12.05
C ALA A 164 13.37 5.54 13.47
N LEU A 165 12.13 6.02 13.60
CA LEU A 165 11.43 6.10 14.88
C LEU A 165 11.20 4.70 15.48
N LEU A 166 10.72 3.75 14.68
CA LEU A 166 10.57 2.36 15.11
C LEU A 166 11.92 1.73 15.50
N HIS A 167 12.94 1.96 14.69
CA HIS A 167 14.29 1.46 14.98
C HIS A 167 14.82 1.97 16.33
N THR A 168 14.56 3.25 16.66
CA THR A 168 14.99 3.86 17.92
C THR A 168 14.24 3.30 19.13
N HIS A 169 12.93 3.03 18.98
CA HIS A 169 12.10 2.57 20.11
C HIS A 169 12.11 1.06 20.35
N ILE A 170 12.09 0.27 19.27
CA ILE A 170 11.92 -1.20 19.34
C ILE A 170 13.15 -1.97 18.82
N GLY A 171 14.12 -1.25 18.25
CA GLY A 171 15.31 -1.83 17.63
C GLY A 171 15.02 -2.56 16.31
N VAL A 172 16.08 -3.07 15.68
CA VAL A 172 15.99 -3.73 14.36
C VAL A 172 15.11 -4.97 14.40
N PHE A 173 15.34 -5.86 15.37
CA PHE A 173 14.58 -7.12 15.48
C PHE A 173 13.10 -6.90 15.78
N GLY A 174 12.78 -5.97 16.70
CA GLY A 174 11.41 -5.62 17.03
C GLY A 174 10.66 -5.05 15.83
N THR A 175 11.28 -4.14 15.08
CA THR A 175 10.73 -3.56 13.87
C THR A 175 10.47 -4.61 12.80
N LEU A 176 11.41 -5.54 12.60
CA LEU A 176 11.27 -6.63 11.64
C LEU A 176 10.08 -7.55 11.98
N ILE A 177 9.97 -7.97 13.24
CA ILE A 177 8.85 -8.81 13.70
C ILE A 177 7.52 -8.07 13.51
N LEU A 178 7.48 -6.78 13.87
CA LEU A 178 6.30 -5.94 13.70
C LEU A 178 5.89 -5.84 12.24
N LEU A 179 6.84 -5.56 11.33
CA LEU A 179 6.58 -5.48 9.89
C LEU A 179 6.03 -6.79 9.33
N VAL A 180 6.67 -7.93 9.66
CA VAL A 180 6.21 -9.24 9.22
C VAL A 180 4.80 -9.53 9.75
N GLY A 181 4.52 -9.23 11.03
CA GLY A 181 3.21 -9.38 11.62
C GLY A 181 2.15 -8.53 10.92
N CYS A 182 2.45 -7.25 10.64
CA CYS A 182 1.55 -6.36 9.91
C CYS A 182 1.29 -6.82 8.47
N TRP A 183 2.31 -7.36 7.77
CA TRP A 183 2.14 -7.94 6.44
C TRP A 183 1.25 -9.18 6.44
N ILE A 184 1.40 -10.06 7.44
CA ILE A 184 0.52 -11.22 7.61
C ILE A 184 -0.91 -10.78 7.86
N LEU A 185 -1.14 -9.83 8.79
CA LEU A 185 -2.47 -9.29 9.07
C LEU A 185 -3.10 -8.66 7.83
N THR A 186 -2.33 -7.87 7.08
CA THR A 186 -2.80 -7.25 5.82
C THR A 186 -3.13 -8.31 4.78
N GLY A 187 -2.32 -9.34 4.63
CA GLY A 187 -2.58 -10.47 3.74
C GLY A 187 -3.87 -11.23 4.09
N VAL A 188 -4.10 -11.46 5.37
CA VAL A 188 -5.35 -12.07 5.89
C VAL A 188 -6.55 -11.17 5.61
N PHE A 189 -6.39 -9.87 5.82
CA PHE A 189 -7.45 -8.88 5.57
C PHE A 189 -7.85 -8.82 4.08
N ILE A 190 -6.87 -8.88 3.18
CA ILE A 190 -7.10 -8.85 1.72
C ILE A 190 -7.75 -10.14 1.24
N ASN A 191 -7.30 -11.28 1.74
CA ASN A 191 -7.78 -12.59 1.28
C ASN A 191 -7.88 -13.59 2.43
N ARG A 192 -9.12 -13.98 2.78
CA ARG A 192 -9.36 -14.98 3.83
C ARG A 192 -8.67 -16.33 3.58
N ASN A 193 -8.42 -16.68 2.32
CA ASN A 193 -7.68 -17.90 1.97
C ASN A 193 -6.16 -17.78 2.21
N PHE A 194 -5.67 -16.58 2.54
CA PHE A 194 -4.26 -16.35 2.85
C PHE A 194 -3.81 -17.12 4.09
N ILE A 195 -4.68 -17.26 5.10
CA ILE A 195 -4.43 -18.08 6.31
C ILE A 195 -4.07 -19.50 5.93
N ASN A 196 -4.81 -20.11 4.99
CA ASN A 196 -4.54 -21.48 4.55
C ASN A 196 -3.18 -21.60 3.83
N LYS A 197 -2.75 -20.56 3.11
CA LYS A 197 -1.42 -20.51 2.47
C LYS A 197 -0.31 -20.35 3.51
N VAL A 198 -0.50 -19.48 4.50
CA VAL A 198 0.47 -19.28 5.59
C VAL A 198 0.62 -20.53 6.44
N ASN A 199 -0.49 -21.18 6.81
CA ASN A 199 -0.46 -22.44 7.56
C ASN A 199 0.25 -23.55 6.77
N ARG A 200 0.00 -23.62 5.45
CA ARG A 200 0.69 -24.61 4.59
C ARG A 200 2.18 -24.33 4.50
N ALA A 201 2.59 -23.07 4.38
CA ALA A 201 4.01 -22.69 4.38
C ALA A 201 4.66 -22.96 5.74
N GLY A 202 3.98 -22.65 6.84
CA GLY A 202 4.42 -22.95 8.20
C GLY A 202 4.62 -24.45 8.43
N ASN A 203 3.67 -25.27 8.02
CA ASN A 203 3.77 -26.73 8.13
C ASN A 203 4.94 -27.30 7.31
N VAL A 204 5.20 -26.76 6.12
CA VAL A 204 6.35 -27.16 5.29
C VAL A 204 7.68 -26.76 5.95
N MET A 205 7.75 -25.60 6.60
CA MET A 205 8.96 -25.19 7.35
C MET A 205 9.20 -26.07 8.57
N VAL A 206 8.16 -26.37 9.35
CA VAL A 206 8.25 -27.24 10.52
C VAL A 206 8.67 -28.67 10.11
N ASP A 207 8.11 -29.21 9.02
CA ASP A 207 8.43 -30.53 8.51
C ASP A 207 9.89 -30.61 8.00
N LYS A 208 10.36 -29.57 7.31
CA LYS A 208 11.79 -29.44 6.93
C LYS A 208 12.71 -29.29 8.13
N SER A 209 12.33 -28.48 9.12
CA SER A 209 13.09 -28.30 10.35
C SER A 209 13.16 -29.60 11.15
N GLY A 210 12.04 -30.33 11.28
CA GLY A 210 11.99 -31.64 11.93
C GLY A 210 12.91 -32.67 11.26
N ARG A 211 12.89 -32.75 9.94
CA ARG A 211 13.82 -33.63 9.19
C ARG A 211 15.30 -33.28 9.37
N ILE A 212 15.62 -31.98 9.42
CA ILE A 212 17.01 -31.56 9.66
C ILE A 212 17.46 -31.94 11.07
N VAL A 213 16.61 -31.74 12.06
CA VAL A 213 16.90 -32.15 13.46
C VAL A 213 17.06 -33.66 13.56
N GLU A 214 16.25 -34.45 12.86
CA GLU A 214 16.35 -35.91 12.84
C GLU A 214 17.65 -36.39 12.16
N ILE A 215 18.03 -35.78 11.04
CA ILE A 215 19.29 -36.08 10.35
C ILE A 215 20.49 -35.71 11.21
N VAL A 216 20.46 -34.56 11.91
CA VAL A 216 21.53 -34.14 12.82
C VAL A 216 21.61 -35.09 14.01
N LYS A 217 20.49 -35.51 14.60
CA LYS A 217 20.45 -36.47 15.70
C LYS A 217 21.01 -37.83 15.29
N HIS A 218 20.70 -38.28 14.09
CA HIS A 218 21.24 -39.56 13.56
C HIS A 218 22.72 -39.50 13.19
N LYS A 219 23.24 -38.31 12.87
CA LYS A 219 24.65 -38.08 12.46
C LYS A 219 25.58 -37.75 13.65
N VAL A 220 25.03 -37.18 14.73
CA VAL A 220 25.77 -36.73 15.92
C VAL A 220 25.79 -37.81 17.03
N VAL A 221 24.90 -38.80 16.99
CA VAL A 221 24.90 -39.96 17.93
C VAL A 221 25.27 -41.21 17.15
N PRO A 222 26.56 -41.55 17.01
CA PRO A 222 26.96 -42.84 16.50
C PRO A 222 26.74 -43.89 17.59
N GLY A 223 25.86 -44.84 17.29
CA GLY A 223 25.86 -46.17 17.93
C GLY A 223 25.69 -46.16 19.45
N HIS A 224 24.47 -46.14 19.91
CA HIS A 224 24.20 -46.66 21.25
C HIS A 224 24.55 -48.12 21.32
N LEU A 225 25.61 -48.42 22.09
CA LEU A 225 25.79 -49.70 22.72
C LEU A 225 24.46 -50.15 23.30
N HIS A 226 23.99 -51.29 22.82
CA HIS A 226 22.85 -51.99 23.41
C HIS A 226 23.12 -52.24 24.90
N ALA A 227 22.35 -51.61 25.76
CA ALA A 227 22.37 -51.84 27.22
C ALA A 227 21.82 -53.22 27.63
N GLU A 228 21.53 -54.09 26.68
CA GLU A 228 21.01 -55.43 26.94
C GLU A 228 22.09 -56.53 27.03
N ASP A 229 23.33 -56.27 26.61
CA ASP A 229 24.40 -57.28 26.67
C ASP A 229 25.17 -57.34 28.01
N CYS A 230 24.80 -56.55 29.01
CA CYS A 230 25.47 -56.53 30.32
C CYS A 230 24.76 -57.32 31.42
N LEU A 231 23.68 -58.07 31.14
CA LEU A 231 22.93 -58.82 32.17
C LEU A 231 23.06 -60.33 32.07
N LEU A 232 24.03 -60.84 31.32
CA LEU A 232 24.15 -62.32 31.10
C LEU A 232 25.39 -62.94 31.77
N TYR A 233 25.92 -62.33 32.83
CA TYR A 233 27.03 -63.02 33.59
C TYR A 233 26.89 -62.78 35.09
N THR A 234 25.86 -63.36 35.70
CA THR A 234 25.91 -63.76 37.12
C THR A 234 24.92 -64.96 37.29
N SER A 235 25.41 -66.19 37.09
CA SER A 235 24.81 -67.37 37.65
C SER A 235 25.74 -67.86 38.74
N PRO A 236 25.29 -68.00 39.97
CA PRO A 236 26.05 -68.67 41.00
C PRO A 236 25.80 -70.20 40.97
N SER A 237 26.83 -70.94 41.09
CA SER A 237 26.83 -72.34 41.50
C SER A 237 26.39 -72.55 42.93
#